data_3c27a4f5125462af40d0361a0a64e7e6
#
_entry.id   3c27a4f5125462af40d0361a0a64e7e6
#
_cell.length_a   1.000
_cell.length_b   1.000
_cell.length_c   1.000
_cell.angle_alpha   90.00
_cell.angle_beta   90.00
_cell.angle_gamma   90.00
#
_symmetry.space_group_name_H-M   'P 1'
#
loop_
_entity.id
_entity.type
_entity.pdbx_description
1 polymer ?
#
loop_
_entity_poly.entity_id
_entity_poly.type
_entity_poly.pdbx_seq_one_letter_code
_entity_poly.pdbx_strand_id
1 'polypeptide(L)'
;SSAASDVYKRQVESDIKNDMVMAIQIKDKLEKYAKIDELKERAITNYTEKHAESETLESELKQVKKIADNIEATEVRRLITDEKVRPDGRGMTEIRELSTRKDLLPRTHGSALFTRGQTQALAITTLGALGEHQILDGIMPEDEKRFMFHYNFPAFSVGETGRYGAPGRREIGHGALAERALLQVMPDEAEFPYTVRVVSEVLESNGSSSQASICAGCMSLMTAGVPIKAPVAGIAMGLITEDGTCDSNYTILTDIQGLEDHMGDMDFKVAGTRKGITALQMDIKIKGITKNIFKEALAQAKTARMEILDVMEKEIAEPRKELSPYAPKIKTMQINPDKIKDVIGRGGEMITKIILESSGVNTVNDKDAVKIDIEDDGRVIAYHTDYAIIDKALAMIEEVVREVEIGKVYTGKVKTIEDFGCFVELWPGCEGLVHVSQLDVKRVEKPSDVVKVGDEIVVKATGFDKRGKLNLSRKEVLMGNKDKEEN
;
A
#
# COMPACT_ATOMS: atom_id res chain seq x y z
N SER A 1 -47.45 30.81 4.07
CA SER A 1 -47.66 31.18 5.44
C SER A 1 -47.62 29.99 6.39
N SER A 2 -47.22 30.22 7.65
CA SER A 2 -47.00 29.12 8.63
C SER A 2 -48.22 28.25 8.90
N ALA A 3 -49.41 28.78 8.90
CA ALA A 3 -50.65 28.04 9.18
C ALA A 3 -51.00 26.98 8.12
N ALA A 4 -50.77 27.23 6.84
CA ALA A 4 -50.98 26.25 5.77
C ALA A 4 -49.96 25.12 5.87
N SER A 5 -48.71 25.46 6.18
CA SER A 5 -47.63 24.47 6.41
C SER A 5 -47.96 23.53 7.59
N ASP A 6 -48.56 24.05 8.65
CA ASP A 6 -48.94 23.26 9.83
C ASP A 6 -50.11 22.27 9.54
N VAL A 7 -51.05 22.67 8.68
CA VAL A 7 -52.12 21.77 8.24
C VAL A 7 -51.58 20.62 7.39
N TYR A 8 -50.69 20.92 6.45
CA TYR A 8 -50.06 19.88 5.62
C TYR A 8 -49.23 18.91 6.49
N LYS A 9 -48.47 19.46 7.44
CA LYS A 9 -47.67 18.68 8.38
C LYS A 9 -48.54 17.67 9.16
N ARG A 10 -49.63 18.13 9.78
CA ARG A 10 -50.53 17.24 10.54
C ARG A 10 -51.14 16.13 9.67
N GLN A 11 -51.49 16.44 8.43
CA GLN A 11 -52.03 15.50 7.49
C GLN A 11 -51.05 14.40 7.14
N VAL A 12 -49.79 14.78 6.78
CA VAL A 12 -48.72 13.85 6.42
C VAL A 12 -48.33 13.03 7.65
N GLU A 13 -48.17 13.61 8.81
CA GLU A 13 -47.88 12.92 10.07
C GLU A 13 -48.94 11.86 10.39
N SER A 14 -50.23 12.16 10.23
CA SER A 14 -51.32 11.23 10.43
C SER A 14 -51.25 10.03 9.46
N ASP A 15 -50.76 10.27 8.23
CA ASP A 15 -50.72 9.24 7.18
C ASP A 15 -49.56 8.27 7.35
N ILE A 16 -48.37 8.76 7.73
CA ILE A 16 -47.15 7.95 7.60
C ILE A 16 -46.27 7.87 8.86
N LYS A 17 -46.46 8.71 9.88
CA LYS A 17 -45.50 8.81 11.01
C LYS A 17 -45.28 7.48 11.73
N ASN A 18 -46.35 6.79 12.11
CA ASN A 18 -46.25 5.52 12.85
C ASN A 18 -45.57 4.41 12.02
N ASP A 19 -45.93 4.34 10.74
CA ASP A 19 -45.35 3.35 9.82
C ASP A 19 -43.89 3.71 9.50
N MET A 20 -43.56 5.01 9.50
CA MET A 20 -42.18 5.48 9.32
C MET A 20 -41.28 5.03 10.48
N VAL A 21 -41.74 5.13 11.72
CA VAL A 21 -41.03 4.63 12.91
C VAL A 21 -40.70 3.15 12.77
N MET A 22 -41.63 2.36 12.27
CA MET A 22 -41.42 0.92 12.03
C MET A 22 -40.46 0.67 10.85
N ALA A 23 -40.61 1.42 9.77
CA ALA A 23 -39.76 1.28 8.58
C ALA A 23 -38.30 1.60 8.86
N ILE A 24 -38.03 2.62 9.66
CA ILE A 24 -36.67 3.01 10.09
C ILE A 24 -35.95 1.88 10.82
N GLN A 25 -36.67 1.01 11.52
CA GLN A 25 -36.12 -0.09 12.31
C GLN A 25 -35.97 -1.40 11.52
N ILE A 26 -36.27 -1.46 10.23
CA ILE A 26 -35.99 -2.61 9.36
C ILE A 26 -34.46 -2.78 9.27
N LYS A 27 -33.96 -4.00 9.51
CA LYS A 27 -32.52 -4.27 9.58
C LYS A 27 -31.84 -4.28 8.21
N ASP A 28 -32.48 -4.88 7.19
CA ASP A 28 -31.95 -4.90 5.84
C ASP A 28 -32.00 -3.52 5.20
N LYS A 29 -30.90 -3.10 4.60
CA LYS A 29 -30.74 -1.78 4.01
C LYS A 29 -31.70 -1.53 2.85
N LEU A 30 -31.78 -2.46 1.90
CA LEU A 30 -32.57 -2.29 0.68
C LEU A 30 -34.06 -2.34 1.01
N GLU A 31 -34.46 -3.26 1.86
CA GLU A 31 -35.85 -3.38 2.34
C GLU A 31 -36.27 -2.12 3.12
N LYS A 32 -35.42 -1.61 4.01
CA LYS A 32 -35.63 -0.35 4.76
C LYS A 32 -35.89 0.82 3.82
N TYR A 33 -35.01 1.06 2.88
CA TYR A 33 -35.14 2.19 1.97
C TYR A 33 -36.32 2.06 1.04
N ALA A 34 -36.59 0.86 0.55
CA ALA A 34 -37.80 0.60 -0.26
C ALA A 34 -39.07 0.93 0.52
N LYS A 35 -39.14 0.54 1.80
CA LYS A 35 -40.30 0.82 2.65
C LYS A 35 -40.46 2.31 2.98
N ILE A 36 -39.36 2.99 3.26
CA ILE A 36 -39.36 4.46 3.49
C ILE A 36 -39.86 5.18 2.23
N ASP A 37 -39.34 4.83 1.06
CA ASP A 37 -39.77 5.43 -0.21
C ASP A 37 -41.24 5.15 -0.50
N GLU A 38 -41.75 3.93 -0.26
CA GLU A 38 -43.16 3.58 -0.37
C GLU A 38 -44.02 4.48 0.50
N LEU A 39 -43.61 4.76 1.75
CA LEU A 39 -44.37 5.61 2.67
C LEU A 39 -44.40 7.05 2.20
N LYS A 40 -43.29 7.58 1.68
CA LYS A 40 -43.23 8.92 1.11
C LYS A 40 -44.10 9.06 -0.12
N GLU A 41 -44.10 8.07 -1.02
CA GLU A 41 -45.00 8.03 -2.18
C GLU A 41 -46.47 7.92 -1.76
N ARG A 42 -46.79 7.13 -0.73
CA ARG A 42 -48.11 7.07 -0.16
C ARG A 42 -48.64 8.40 0.35
N ALA A 43 -47.79 9.18 1.01
CA ALA A 43 -48.11 10.55 1.46
C ALA A 43 -48.44 11.46 0.28
N ILE A 44 -47.66 11.41 -0.79
CA ILE A 44 -47.88 12.18 -2.02
C ILE A 44 -49.19 11.76 -2.68
N THR A 45 -49.44 10.46 -2.85
CA THR A 45 -50.65 9.93 -3.47
C THR A 45 -51.88 10.32 -2.68
N ASN A 46 -51.90 10.11 -1.36
CA ASN A 46 -53.00 10.47 -0.49
C ASN A 46 -53.33 11.99 -0.52
N TYR A 47 -52.28 12.81 -0.56
CA TYR A 47 -52.49 14.27 -0.68
C TYR A 47 -53.09 14.65 -2.02
N THR A 48 -52.57 14.06 -3.12
CA THR A 48 -53.04 14.29 -4.48
C THR A 48 -54.51 13.94 -4.64
N GLU A 49 -54.93 12.78 -4.12
CA GLU A 49 -56.31 12.34 -4.16
C GLU A 49 -57.28 13.28 -3.39
N LYS A 50 -56.83 13.79 -2.26
CA LYS A 50 -57.65 14.70 -1.42
C LYS A 50 -57.71 16.12 -1.96
N HIS A 51 -56.77 16.56 -2.78
CA HIS A 51 -56.62 17.94 -3.26
C HIS A 51 -56.49 18.04 -4.80
N ALA A 52 -57.07 17.09 -5.52
CA ALA A 52 -56.97 17.00 -6.98
C ALA A 52 -57.40 18.27 -7.75
N GLU A 53 -58.30 19.08 -7.16
CA GLU A 53 -58.80 20.32 -7.74
C GLU A 53 -58.02 21.58 -7.36
N SER A 54 -56.93 21.45 -6.59
CA SER A 54 -56.14 22.59 -6.15
C SER A 54 -55.33 23.16 -7.33
N GLU A 55 -55.47 24.47 -7.54
CA GLU A 55 -54.66 25.22 -8.56
C GLU A 55 -53.18 25.30 -8.21
N THR A 56 -52.80 25.04 -6.96
CA THR A 56 -51.43 25.08 -6.44
C THR A 56 -50.85 23.70 -6.11
N LEU A 57 -51.47 22.63 -6.60
CA LEU A 57 -51.13 21.25 -6.24
C LEU A 57 -49.65 20.92 -6.39
N GLU A 58 -49.01 21.34 -7.47
CA GLU A 58 -47.59 21.07 -7.70
C GLU A 58 -46.68 21.66 -6.62
N SER A 59 -46.98 22.89 -6.20
CA SER A 59 -46.26 23.59 -5.13
C SER A 59 -46.51 22.93 -3.76
N GLU A 60 -47.75 22.49 -3.52
CA GLU A 60 -48.14 21.80 -2.30
C GLU A 60 -47.46 20.42 -2.19
N LEU A 61 -47.38 19.67 -3.29
CA LEU A 61 -46.69 18.36 -3.33
C LEU A 61 -45.17 18.48 -3.02
N LYS A 62 -44.53 19.56 -3.45
CA LYS A 62 -43.14 19.83 -3.05
C LYS A 62 -42.99 20.04 -1.54
N GLN A 63 -43.98 20.69 -0.92
CA GLN A 63 -44.01 20.86 0.53
C GLN A 63 -44.30 19.52 1.23
N VAL A 64 -45.25 18.71 0.74
CA VAL A 64 -45.58 17.40 1.28
C VAL A 64 -44.35 16.49 1.26
N LYS A 65 -43.60 16.47 0.16
CA LYS A 65 -42.35 15.71 0.05
C LYS A 65 -41.33 16.14 1.11
N LYS A 66 -41.14 17.48 1.27
CA LYS A 66 -40.24 18.02 2.27
C LYS A 66 -40.68 17.68 3.69
N ILE A 67 -41.97 17.67 3.97
CA ILE A 67 -42.52 17.27 5.28
C ILE A 67 -42.27 15.77 5.52
N ALA A 68 -42.46 14.91 4.52
CA ALA A 68 -42.19 13.48 4.64
C ALA A 68 -40.71 13.21 4.93
N ASP A 69 -39.80 13.91 4.23
CA ASP A 69 -38.37 13.82 4.50
C ASP A 69 -38.03 14.30 5.93
N ASN A 70 -38.68 15.37 6.41
CA ASN A 70 -38.47 15.86 7.77
C ASN A 70 -39.01 14.88 8.84
N ILE A 71 -40.10 14.17 8.57
CA ILE A 71 -40.63 13.14 9.48
C ILE A 71 -39.61 12.02 9.64
N GLU A 72 -39.03 11.54 8.55
CA GLU A 72 -37.95 10.55 8.60
C GLU A 72 -36.79 11.02 9.48
N ALA A 73 -36.26 12.20 9.18
CA ALA A 73 -35.14 12.77 9.92
C ALA A 73 -35.45 12.99 11.41
N THR A 74 -36.63 13.50 11.72
CA THR A 74 -37.07 13.76 13.09
C THR A 74 -37.22 12.46 13.89
N GLU A 75 -37.84 11.45 13.29
CA GLU A 75 -38.06 10.17 13.97
C GLU A 75 -36.76 9.38 14.16
N VAL A 76 -35.83 9.43 13.21
CA VAL A 76 -34.49 8.84 13.40
C VAL A 76 -33.77 9.51 14.59
N ARG A 77 -33.79 10.85 14.66
CA ARG A 77 -33.18 11.59 15.79
C ARG A 77 -33.85 11.24 17.11
N ARG A 78 -35.18 11.26 17.17
CA ARG A 78 -35.94 10.96 18.37
C ARG A 78 -35.65 9.55 18.89
N LEU A 79 -35.67 8.55 18.02
CA LEU A 79 -35.35 7.16 18.39
C LEU A 79 -33.97 7.04 19.02
N ILE A 80 -32.96 7.71 18.44
CA ILE A 80 -31.58 7.61 18.90
C ILE A 80 -31.35 8.44 20.17
N THR A 81 -31.81 9.69 20.21
CA THR A 81 -31.55 10.60 21.35
C THR A 81 -32.41 10.29 22.57
N ASP A 82 -33.70 10.02 22.39
CA ASP A 82 -34.66 9.85 23.47
C ASP A 82 -34.81 8.39 23.87
N GLU A 83 -35.07 7.51 22.91
CA GLU A 83 -35.32 6.10 23.17
C GLU A 83 -34.08 5.23 23.18
N LYS A 84 -32.92 5.76 22.74
CA LYS A 84 -31.65 5.02 22.60
C LYS A 84 -31.79 3.77 21.73
N VAL A 85 -32.57 3.89 20.66
CA VAL A 85 -32.80 2.85 19.67
C VAL A 85 -32.18 3.26 18.34
N ARG A 86 -31.24 2.46 17.87
CA ARG A 86 -30.64 2.64 16.53
C ARG A 86 -31.50 1.94 15.46
N PRO A 87 -31.41 2.39 14.19
CA PRO A 87 -32.20 1.82 13.09
C PRO A 87 -32.07 0.31 12.89
N ASP A 88 -30.95 -0.28 13.29
CA ASP A 88 -30.71 -1.73 13.23
C ASP A 88 -30.82 -2.45 14.58
N GLY A 89 -31.21 -1.73 15.63
CA GLY A 89 -31.42 -2.27 16.98
C GLY A 89 -30.15 -2.43 17.82
N ARG A 90 -28.99 -1.97 17.34
CA ARG A 90 -27.74 -2.03 18.13
C ARG A 90 -27.76 -1.04 19.29
N GLY A 91 -26.94 -1.33 20.30
CA GLY A 91 -26.56 -0.36 21.33
C GLY A 91 -25.67 0.75 20.76
N MET A 92 -25.52 1.86 21.51
CA MET A 92 -24.81 3.07 21.05
C MET A 92 -23.31 2.83 20.77
N THR A 93 -22.69 1.91 21.49
CA THR A 93 -21.27 1.55 21.34
C THR A 93 -21.03 0.22 20.61
N GLU A 94 -22.08 -0.41 20.14
CA GLU A 94 -22.03 -1.73 19.51
C GLU A 94 -21.57 -1.62 18.05
N ILE A 95 -20.57 -2.43 17.69
CA ILE A 95 -20.08 -2.60 16.33
C ILE A 95 -20.91 -3.68 15.63
N ARG A 96 -21.23 -3.49 14.35
CA ARG A 96 -21.84 -4.52 13.53
C ARG A 96 -20.98 -5.78 13.50
N GLU A 97 -21.59 -6.93 13.21
CA GLU A 97 -20.88 -8.21 13.14
C GLU A 97 -19.65 -8.13 12.24
N LEU A 98 -18.53 -8.56 12.78
CA LEU A 98 -17.22 -8.53 12.11
C LEU A 98 -16.86 -9.92 11.57
N SER A 99 -16.38 -9.95 10.34
CA SER A 99 -15.85 -11.13 9.70
C SER A 99 -14.59 -10.76 8.90
N THR A 100 -13.57 -11.60 9.00
CA THR A 100 -12.31 -11.40 8.31
C THR A 100 -11.87 -12.68 7.60
N ARG A 101 -11.26 -12.52 6.44
CA ARG A 101 -10.71 -13.64 5.68
C ARG A 101 -9.45 -13.20 4.95
N LYS A 102 -8.34 -13.89 5.20
CA LYS A 102 -7.09 -13.71 4.47
C LYS A 102 -6.99 -14.65 3.28
N ASP A 103 -6.12 -14.33 2.32
CA ASP A 103 -5.78 -15.17 1.16
C ASP A 103 -6.98 -15.59 0.31
N LEU A 104 -7.91 -14.68 0.11
CA LEU A 104 -9.07 -14.95 -0.74
C LEU A 104 -8.67 -15.18 -2.20
N LEU A 105 -7.64 -14.48 -2.66
CA LEU A 105 -7.12 -14.54 -4.02
C LEU A 105 -5.73 -15.16 -4.04
N PRO A 106 -5.58 -16.42 -4.49
CA PRO A 106 -4.36 -17.20 -4.30
C PRO A 106 -3.17 -16.73 -5.14
N ARG A 107 -3.39 -16.02 -6.24
CA ARG A 107 -2.32 -15.56 -7.14
C ARG A 107 -1.83 -14.14 -6.86
N THR A 108 -2.46 -13.41 -5.98
CA THR A 108 -2.02 -12.08 -5.57
C THR A 108 -0.83 -12.16 -4.61
N HIS A 109 -0.13 -11.06 -4.42
CA HIS A 109 0.95 -11.01 -3.44
C HIS A 109 0.43 -11.00 -2.01
N GLY A 110 -0.75 -10.40 -1.79
CA GLY A 110 -1.51 -10.46 -0.57
C GLY A 110 -2.96 -10.06 -0.82
N SER A 111 -3.89 -10.63 -0.08
CA SER A 111 -5.31 -10.26 -0.16
C SER A 111 -6.02 -10.52 1.15
N ALA A 112 -7.02 -9.69 1.45
CA ALA A 112 -7.86 -9.84 2.62
C ALA A 112 -9.25 -9.28 2.37
N LEU A 113 -10.24 -9.96 2.93
CA LEU A 113 -11.62 -9.54 2.95
C LEU A 113 -11.99 -9.13 4.38
N PHE A 114 -12.52 -7.93 4.52
CA PHE A 114 -13.05 -7.42 5.78
C PHE A 114 -14.53 -7.09 5.63
N THR A 115 -15.34 -7.63 6.52
CA THR A 115 -16.78 -7.43 6.54
C THR A 115 -17.23 -6.89 7.88
N ARG A 116 -18.03 -5.84 7.85
CA ARG A 116 -18.66 -5.25 9.03
C ARG A 116 -20.15 -5.02 8.72
N GLY A 117 -20.99 -5.94 9.15
CA GLY A 117 -22.41 -5.98 8.76
C GLY A 117 -22.57 -6.03 7.25
N GLN A 118 -23.28 -5.06 6.69
CA GLN A 118 -23.50 -4.91 5.25
C GLN A 118 -22.46 -3.98 4.58
N THR A 119 -21.24 -3.96 5.09
CA THR A 119 -20.11 -3.26 4.48
C THR A 119 -18.95 -4.22 4.32
N GLN A 120 -18.51 -4.43 3.10
CA GLN A 120 -17.47 -5.39 2.75
C GLN A 120 -16.46 -4.78 1.81
N ALA A 121 -15.17 -4.94 2.13
CA ALA A 121 -14.06 -4.49 1.33
C ALA A 121 -13.07 -5.64 1.09
N LEU A 122 -12.66 -5.81 -0.17
CA LEU A 122 -11.61 -6.73 -0.59
C LEU A 122 -10.38 -5.90 -0.93
N ALA A 123 -9.32 -6.07 -0.17
CA ALA A 123 -8.04 -5.40 -0.44
C ALA A 123 -7.02 -6.37 -1.03
N ILE A 124 -6.26 -5.86 -2.00
CA ILE A 124 -5.25 -6.61 -2.74
C ILE A 124 -3.96 -5.82 -2.70
N THR A 125 -2.89 -6.46 -2.25
CA THR A 125 -1.54 -5.87 -2.21
C THR A 125 -0.69 -6.42 -3.33
N THR A 126 0.00 -5.52 -4.03
CA THR A 126 1.00 -5.84 -5.05
C THR A 126 2.32 -5.21 -4.64
N LEU A 127 3.40 -6.01 -4.74
CA LEU A 127 4.77 -5.60 -4.50
C LEU A 127 5.50 -5.46 -5.84
N GLY A 128 6.25 -4.38 -5.99
CA GLY A 128 7.07 -4.12 -7.15
C GLY A 128 8.46 -3.62 -6.77
N ALA A 129 9.34 -3.49 -7.76
CA ALA A 129 10.67 -2.90 -7.56
C ALA A 129 10.57 -1.41 -7.16
N LEU A 130 11.61 -0.88 -6.52
CA LEU A 130 11.65 0.55 -6.14
C LEU A 130 11.47 1.47 -7.34
N GLY A 131 12.09 1.16 -8.47
CA GLY A 131 11.96 1.93 -9.71
C GLY A 131 10.53 1.96 -10.31
N GLU A 132 9.61 1.16 -9.79
CA GLU A 132 8.20 1.15 -10.19
C GLU A 132 7.33 2.11 -9.36
N HIS A 133 7.95 2.98 -8.55
CA HIS A 133 7.25 4.03 -7.80
C HIS A 133 6.46 4.97 -8.72
N GLN A 134 5.44 5.59 -8.18
CA GLN A 134 4.70 6.64 -8.90
C GLN A 134 5.52 7.93 -8.92
N ILE A 135 5.74 8.47 -10.11
CA ILE A 135 6.35 9.79 -10.30
C ILE A 135 5.28 10.85 -10.06
N LEU A 136 5.60 11.83 -9.20
CA LEU A 136 4.74 12.97 -8.90
C LEU A 136 5.28 14.21 -9.63
N ASP A 137 4.62 14.61 -10.69
CA ASP A 137 4.94 15.84 -11.44
C ASP A 137 4.06 16.99 -10.93
N GLY A 138 4.49 17.65 -9.88
CA GLY A 138 3.77 18.71 -9.21
C GLY A 138 4.66 19.78 -8.61
N ILE A 139 4.06 20.71 -7.88
CA ILE A 139 4.76 21.82 -7.21
C ILE A 139 5.19 21.50 -5.77
N MET A 140 4.85 20.31 -5.29
CA MET A 140 5.21 19.84 -3.95
C MET A 140 6.64 19.29 -3.94
N PRO A 141 7.33 19.26 -2.78
CA PRO A 141 8.68 18.74 -2.68
C PRO A 141 8.81 17.25 -2.98
N GLU A 142 7.74 16.49 -2.78
CA GLU A 142 7.70 15.06 -3.06
C GLU A 142 7.58 14.83 -4.57
N ASP A 143 8.52 14.12 -5.14
CA ASP A 143 8.61 13.79 -6.56
C ASP A 143 8.29 12.32 -6.86
N GLU A 144 8.18 11.49 -5.84
CA GLU A 144 7.86 10.07 -5.95
C GLU A 144 6.94 9.57 -4.84
N LYS A 145 6.22 8.49 -5.12
CA LYS A 145 5.38 7.81 -4.15
C LYS A 145 5.62 6.30 -4.23
N ARG A 146 6.20 5.74 -3.19
CA ARG A 146 6.51 4.31 -3.05
C ARG A 146 5.33 3.48 -2.51
N PHE A 147 4.47 4.08 -1.68
CA PHE A 147 3.25 3.46 -1.17
C PHE A 147 2.03 4.12 -1.76
N MET A 148 1.16 3.33 -2.37
CA MET A 148 -0.08 3.78 -3.01
C MET A 148 -1.27 3.01 -2.47
N PHE A 149 -2.36 3.73 -2.22
CA PHE A 149 -3.64 3.13 -1.87
C PHE A 149 -4.73 3.64 -2.81
N HIS A 150 -5.32 2.72 -3.58
CA HIS A 150 -6.41 3.01 -4.50
C HIS A 150 -7.71 2.40 -3.99
N TYR A 151 -8.75 3.20 -3.97
CA TYR A 151 -10.07 2.85 -3.48
C TYR A 151 -11.06 2.90 -4.63
N ASN A 152 -11.80 1.81 -4.85
CA ASN A 152 -12.84 1.70 -5.85
C ASN A 152 -14.19 1.45 -5.18
N PHE A 153 -15.19 2.23 -5.59
CA PHE A 153 -16.54 2.16 -5.09
C PHE A 153 -17.51 1.96 -6.26
N PRO A 154 -17.65 0.74 -6.78
CA PRO A 154 -18.52 0.47 -7.91
C PRO A 154 -20.00 0.60 -7.52
N ALA A 155 -20.85 0.97 -8.48
CA ALA A 155 -22.28 1.18 -8.26
C ALA A 155 -22.99 -0.04 -7.66
N PHE A 156 -22.56 -1.26 -8.02
CA PHE A 156 -23.16 -2.49 -7.47
C PHE A 156 -22.99 -2.61 -5.94
N SER A 157 -21.98 -1.94 -5.34
CA SER A 157 -21.78 -1.98 -3.89
C SER A 157 -22.94 -1.39 -3.07
N VAL A 158 -23.75 -0.58 -3.69
CA VAL A 158 -24.99 -0.02 -3.12
C VAL A 158 -26.25 -0.53 -3.81
N GLY A 159 -26.15 -1.58 -4.64
CA GLY A 159 -27.26 -2.19 -5.34
C GLY A 159 -27.73 -1.40 -6.58
N GLU A 160 -26.90 -0.54 -7.11
CA GLU A 160 -27.20 0.29 -8.26
C GLU A 160 -26.47 -0.15 -9.54
N THR A 161 -26.98 0.26 -10.68
CA THR A 161 -26.27 0.16 -11.96
C THR A 161 -25.53 1.45 -12.25
N GLY A 162 -24.34 1.37 -12.84
CA GLY A 162 -23.54 2.55 -13.13
C GLY A 162 -22.45 2.27 -14.16
N ARG A 163 -21.83 3.33 -14.63
CA ARG A 163 -20.69 3.23 -15.55
C ARG A 163 -19.40 2.98 -14.79
N TYR A 164 -18.56 2.11 -15.33
CA TYR A 164 -17.17 2.02 -14.91
C TYR A 164 -16.37 3.13 -15.61
N GLY A 165 -15.60 3.87 -14.84
CA GLY A 165 -14.78 4.97 -15.33
C GLY A 165 -13.62 5.30 -14.39
N ALA A 166 -12.98 6.42 -14.63
CA ALA A 166 -11.95 6.94 -13.72
C ALA A 166 -12.55 7.23 -12.33
N PRO A 167 -11.76 7.06 -11.24
CA PRO A 167 -12.23 7.35 -9.89
C PRO A 167 -12.74 8.78 -9.74
N GLY A 168 -13.89 8.92 -9.10
CA GLY A 168 -14.45 10.22 -8.76
C GLY A 168 -13.74 10.85 -7.55
N ARG A 169 -14.07 12.12 -7.23
CA ARG A 169 -13.47 12.85 -6.10
C ARG A 169 -13.65 12.14 -4.77
N ARG A 170 -14.80 11.50 -4.56
CA ARG A 170 -15.08 10.74 -3.33
C ARG A 170 -14.15 9.54 -3.19
N GLU A 171 -13.94 8.79 -4.28
CA GLU A 171 -13.04 7.64 -4.29
C GLU A 171 -11.58 8.06 -4.05
N ILE A 172 -11.14 9.15 -4.67
CA ILE A 172 -9.81 9.72 -4.46
C ILE A 172 -9.63 10.14 -2.99
N GLY A 173 -10.62 10.81 -2.40
CA GLY A 173 -10.58 11.25 -1.01
C GLY A 173 -10.54 10.09 -0.01
N HIS A 174 -11.34 9.03 -0.23
CA HIS A 174 -11.33 7.84 0.60
C HIS A 174 -10.03 7.05 0.48
N GLY A 175 -9.49 6.95 -0.73
CA GLY A 175 -8.17 6.35 -0.97
C GLY A 175 -7.05 7.11 -0.26
N ALA A 176 -7.07 8.43 -0.34
CA ALA A 176 -6.10 9.30 0.35
C ALA A 176 -6.17 9.18 1.88
N LEU A 177 -7.36 9.03 2.45
CA LEU A 177 -7.53 8.79 3.88
C LEU A 177 -6.91 7.45 4.30
N ALA A 178 -7.20 6.40 3.56
CA ALA A 178 -6.65 5.07 3.82
C ALA A 178 -5.12 5.05 3.66
N GLU A 179 -4.60 5.71 2.64
CA GLU A 179 -3.15 5.86 2.42
C GLU A 179 -2.47 6.55 3.61
N ARG A 180 -3.00 7.69 4.08
CA ARG A 180 -2.47 8.38 5.27
C ARG A 180 -2.51 7.52 6.52
N ALA A 181 -3.59 6.76 6.71
CA ALA A 181 -3.76 5.89 7.87
C ALA A 181 -2.72 4.77 7.92
N LEU A 182 -2.36 4.19 6.79
CA LEU A 182 -1.43 3.08 6.68
C LEU A 182 0.02 3.52 6.47
N LEU A 183 0.26 4.67 5.87
CA LEU A 183 1.60 5.21 5.63
C LEU A 183 2.43 5.32 6.92
N GLN A 184 1.80 5.66 8.03
CA GLN A 184 2.45 5.82 9.33
C GLN A 184 3.06 4.51 9.88
N VAL A 185 2.57 3.37 9.42
CA VAL A 185 3.05 2.04 9.84
C VAL A 185 3.85 1.31 8.78
N MET A 186 4.02 1.90 7.60
CA MET A 186 4.83 1.31 6.54
C MET A 186 6.30 1.24 6.95
N PRO A 187 7.00 0.16 6.59
CA PRO A 187 8.44 0.04 6.82
C PRO A 187 9.23 1.06 6.00
N ASP A 188 10.42 1.40 6.48
CA ASP A 188 11.34 2.24 5.74
C ASP A 188 11.87 1.50 4.49
N GLU A 189 12.30 2.26 3.49
CA GLU A 189 12.85 1.71 2.25
C GLU A 189 14.06 0.80 2.49
N ALA A 190 14.92 1.15 3.44
CA ALA A 190 16.10 0.34 3.77
C ALA A 190 15.70 -1.03 4.35
N GLU A 191 14.61 -1.11 5.09
CA GLU A 191 14.09 -2.35 5.69
C GLU A 191 13.31 -3.19 4.69
N PHE A 192 12.50 -2.55 3.84
CA PHE A 192 11.64 -3.21 2.87
C PHE A 192 11.66 -2.47 1.52
N PRO A 193 12.66 -2.75 0.67
CA PRO A 193 12.91 -1.99 -0.55
C PRO A 193 11.97 -2.36 -1.69
N TYR A 194 10.67 -2.22 -1.48
CA TYR A 194 9.62 -2.43 -2.46
C TYR A 194 8.77 -1.18 -2.67
N THR A 195 8.27 -1.02 -3.87
CA THR A 195 7.07 -0.23 -4.14
C THR A 195 5.86 -1.08 -3.78
N VAL A 196 4.93 -0.52 -3.01
CA VAL A 196 3.76 -1.22 -2.49
C VAL A 196 2.49 -0.54 -2.96
N ARG A 197 1.62 -1.28 -3.59
CA ARG A 197 0.29 -0.81 -4.02
C ARG A 197 -0.79 -1.65 -3.38
N VAL A 198 -1.74 -0.99 -2.71
CA VAL A 198 -2.97 -1.61 -2.22
C VAL A 198 -4.15 -1.09 -3.04
N VAL A 199 -4.97 -2.00 -3.52
CA VAL A 199 -6.25 -1.68 -4.15
C VAL A 199 -7.36 -2.24 -3.28
N SER A 200 -8.29 -1.41 -2.87
CA SER A 200 -9.50 -1.82 -2.16
C SER A 200 -10.70 -1.74 -3.07
N GLU A 201 -11.35 -2.88 -3.26
CA GLU A 201 -12.62 -3.01 -3.96
C GLU A 201 -13.75 -3.11 -2.94
N VAL A 202 -14.65 -2.14 -2.91
CA VAL A 202 -15.83 -2.19 -2.06
C VAL A 202 -16.88 -3.06 -2.72
N LEU A 203 -17.21 -4.18 -2.08
CA LEU A 203 -18.15 -5.17 -2.62
C LEU A 203 -19.59 -4.89 -2.18
N GLU A 204 -19.77 -4.39 -0.96
CA GLU A 204 -21.06 -3.97 -0.41
C GLU A 204 -20.83 -2.80 0.55
N SER A 205 -21.76 -1.85 0.61
CA SER A 205 -21.66 -0.69 1.49
C SER A 205 -22.98 -0.29 2.14
N ASN A 206 -22.95 -0.20 3.46
CA ASN A 206 -23.95 0.46 4.30
C ASN A 206 -23.28 1.32 5.36
N GLY A 207 -22.48 2.27 4.91
CA GLY A 207 -21.75 3.22 5.76
C GLY A 207 -20.31 2.80 6.06
N SER A 208 -19.45 3.78 6.00
CA SER A 208 -18.02 3.69 6.35
C SER A 208 -17.21 2.62 5.61
N SER A 209 -17.35 2.58 4.30
CA SER A 209 -16.54 1.71 3.44
C SER A 209 -15.05 2.07 3.44
N SER A 210 -14.69 3.34 3.67
CA SER A 210 -13.29 3.76 3.80
C SER A 210 -12.59 3.14 5.00
N GLN A 211 -13.28 3.04 6.14
CA GLN A 211 -12.71 2.41 7.34
C GLN A 211 -12.62 0.89 7.20
N ALA A 212 -13.58 0.26 6.55
CA ALA A 212 -13.48 -1.15 6.15
C ALA A 212 -12.28 -1.38 5.21
N SER A 213 -12.06 -0.47 4.27
CA SER A 213 -10.91 -0.51 3.35
C SER A 213 -9.57 -0.38 4.07
N ILE A 214 -9.48 0.44 5.12
CA ILE A 214 -8.29 0.54 5.98
C ILE A 214 -8.01 -0.80 6.66
N CYS A 215 -9.01 -1.42 7.26
CA CYS A 215 -8.87 -2.71 7.92
C CYS A 215 -8.47 -3.82 6.94
N ALA A 216 -9.15 -3.92 5.81
CA ALA A 216 -8.83 -4.88 4.75
C ALA A 216 -7.43 -4.63 4.18
N GLY A 217 -7.08 -3.38 3.93
CA GLY A 217 -5.76 -2.97 3.43
C GLY A 217 -4.63 -3.33 4.38
N CYS A 218 -4.82 -3.08 5.68
CA CYS A 218 -3.87 -3.47 6.73
C CYS A 218 -3.64 -4.99 6.72
N MET A 219 -4.69 -5.79 6.71
CA MET A 219 -4.60 -7.24 6.66
C MET A 219 -3.95 -7.73 5.37
N SER A 220 -4.27 -7.11 4.24
CA SER A 220 -3.67 -7.42 2.93
C SER A 220 -2.16 -7.16 2.91
N LEU A 221 -1.70 -6.06 3.49
CA LEU A 221 -0.28 -5.76 3.67
C LEU A 221 0.42 -6.84 4.51
N MET A 222 -0.19 -7.26 5.61
CA MET A 222 0.34 -8.30 6.48
C MET A 222 0.41 -9.66 5.79
N THR A 223 -0.59 -10.03 5.00
CA THR A 223 -0.58 -11.27 4.20
C THR A 223 0.45 -11.25 3.08
N ALA A 224 0.76 -10.07 2.55
CA ALA A 224 1.82 -9.89 1.56
C ALA A 224 3.24 -9.98 2.16
N GLY A 225 3.37 -9.98 3.47
CA GLY A 225 4.66 -9.98 4.14
C GLY A 225 5.31 -8.60 4.28
N VAL A 226 4.53 -7.52 4.11
CA VAL A 226 5.01 -6.16 4.40
C VAL A 226 5.17 -6.00 5.90
N PRO A 227 6.38 -5.73 6.42
CA PRO A 227 6.64 -5.67 7.86
C PRO A 227 6.16 -4.33 8.45
N ILE A 228 4.85 -4.13 8.45
CA ILE A 228 4.26 -2.93 9.06
C ILE A 228 4.60 -2.85 10.55
N LYS A 229 4.76 -1.63 11.06
CA LYS A 229 5.19 -1.38 12.46
C LYS A 229 4.16 -1.84 13.48
N ALA A 230 2.86 -1.76 13.14
CA ALA A 230 1.75 -2.25 13.94
C ALA A 230 0.48 -2.37 13.10
N PRO A 231 -0.48 -3.25 13.45
CA PRO A 231 -1.78 -3.29 12.81
C PRO A 231 -2.58 -2.00 13.03
N VAL A 232 -3.35 -1.62 12.02
CA VAL A 232 -4.22 -0.45 12.00
C VAL A 232 -5.66 -0.87 11.77
N ALA A 233 -6.57 -0.38 12.60
CA ALA A 233 -8.00 -0.48 12.38
C ALA A 233 -8.63 0.90 12.26
N GLY A 234 -9.72 0.99 11.55
CA GLY A 234 -10.50 2.21 11.37
C GLY A 234 -11.95 2.03 11.75
N ILE A 235 -12.55 3.08 12.28
CA ILE A 235 -13.96 3.12 12.67
C ILE A 235 -14.56 4.48 12.33
N ALA A 236 -15.85 4.51 12.01
CA ALA A 236 -16.62 5.75 11.89
C ALA A 236 -17.55 5.92 13.09
N MET A 237 -17.45 7.09 13.70
CA MET A 237 -18.28 7.55 14.78
C MET A 237 -19.29 8.57 14.27
N GLY A 238 -20.42 8.68 14.90
CA GLY A 238 -21.41 9.69 14.60
C GLY A 238 -21.84 10.47 15.82
N LEU A 239 -22.31 11.69 15.59
CA LEU A 239 -22.95 12.51 16.61
C LEU A 239 -24.37 12.82 16.16
N ILE A 240 -25.34 12.58 17.02
CA ILE A 240 -26.72 12.98 16.81
C ILE A 240 -27.15 13.83 18.00
N THR A 241 -27.65 15.03 17.74
CA THR A 241 -28.18 15.97 18.72
C THR A 241 -29.69 16.04 18.60
N GLU A 242 -30.36 16.45 19.65
CA GLU A 242 -31.82 16.62 19.64
C GLU A 242 -32.28 17.74 18.68
N ASP A 243 -31.60 18.86 18.69
CA ASP A 243 -32.01 20.08 17.99
C ASP A 243 -30.97 20.66 17.00
N GLY A 244 -29.87 19.97 16.74
CA GLY A 244 -28.78 20.45 15.92
C GLY A 244 -27.80 21.36 16.64
N THR A 245 -27.83 21.41 17.97
CA THR A 245 -26.89 22.16 18.80
C THR A 245 -26.18 21.28 19.80
N CYS A 246 -24.95 21.65 20.18
CA CYS A 246 -24.18 20.92 21.17
C CYS A 246 -24.61 21.16 22.62
N ASP A 247 -25.51 22.11 22.85
CA ASP A 247 -26.05 22.44 24.16
C ASP A 247 -27.28 21.57 24.50
N SER A 248 -27.86 20.88 23.51
CA SER A 248 -28.96 19.95 23.69
C SER A 248 -28.48 18.54 24.05
N ASN A 249 -29.46 17.66 24.28
CA ASN A 249 -29.17 16.23 24.43
C ASN A 249 -28.48 15.68 23.17
N TYR A 250 -27.41 14.95 23.34
CA TYR A 250 -26.64 14.36 22.23
C TYR A 250 -26.31 12.88 22.50
N THR A 251 -26.07 12.16 21.43
CA THR A 251 -25.62 10.77 21.49
C THR A 251 -24.48 10.55 20.51
N ILE A 252 -23.41 9.92 20.98
CA ILE A 252 -22.28 9.49 20.15
C ILE A 252 -22.49 8.04 19.78
N LEU A 253 -22.46 7.74 18.49
CA LEU A 253 -22.66 6.42 17.94
C LEU A 253 -21.34 5.81 17.46
N THR A 254 -21.10 4.58 17.82
CA THR A 254 -20.01 3.78 17.27
C THR A 254 -20.49 3.02 16.03
N ASP A 255 -19.65 2.99 15.00
CA ASP A 255 -19.90 2.27 13.75
C ASP A 255 -21.23 2.67 13.09
N ILE A 256 -21.25 3.89 12.58
CA ILE A 256 -22.43 4.43 11.92
C ILE A 256 -22.72 3.76 10.59
N GLN A 257 -23.98 3.48 10.35
CA GLN A 257 -24.51 3.04 9.06
C GLN A 257 -24.96 4.24 8.20
N GLY A 258 -25.29 3.96 6.93
CA GLY A 258 -25.62 5.02 5.95
C GLY A 258 -26.73 5.98 6.40
N LEU A 259 -27.79 5.49 7.02
CA LEU A 259 -28.89 6.31 7.51
C LEU A 259 -28.43 7.24 8.67
N GLU A 260 -27.63 6.72 9.58
CA GLU A 260 -27.08 7.49 10.71
C GLU A 260 -26.06 8.55 10.25
N ASP A 261 -25.28 8.26 9.21
CA ASP A 261 -24.40 9.23 8.58
C ASP A 261 -25.19 10.35 7.89
N HIS A 262 -26.20 9.99 7.13
CA HIS A 262 -27.03 10.94 6.41
C HIS A 262 -27.82 11.89 7.34
N MET A 263 -28.39 11.35 8.41
CA MET A 263 -29.22 12.08 9.36
C MET A 263 -28.45 12.71 10.53
N GLY A 264 -27.18 12.34 10.70
CA GLY A 264 -26.34 12.81 11.81
C GLY A 264 -25.82 14.23 11.65
N ASP A 265 -25.30 14.76 12.76
CA ASP A 265 -24.75 16.13 12.86
C ASP A 265 -23.24 16.17 12.70
N MET A 266 -22.57 15.06 12.89
CA MET A 266 -21.15 14.86 12.68
C MET A 266 -20.88 13.41 12.28
N ASP A 267 -20.01 13.20 11.33
CA ASP A 267 -19.32 11.93 11.15
C ASP A 267 -17.82 12.13 11.42
N PHE A 268 -17.26 11.15 12.12
CA PHE A 268 -15.91 11.18 12.63
C PHE A 268 -15.21 9.87 12.34
N LYS A 269 -14.28 9.89 11.40
CA LYS A 269 -13.53 8.72 10.97
C LYS A 269 -12.17 8.76 11.61
N VAL A 270 -11.83 7.70 12.34
CA VAL A 270 -10.55 7.59 13.01
C VAL A 270 -9.93 6.22 12.77
N ALA A 271 -8.69 6.22 12.36
CA ALA A 271 -7.87 5.03 12.19
C ALA A 271 -6.63 5.11 13.07
N GLY A 272 -6.16 3.97 13.51
CA GLY A 272 -4.94 3.92 14.31
C GLY A 272 -4.58 2.53 14.80
N THR A 273 -3.42 2.49 15.43
CA THR A 273 -2.87 1.32 16.11
C THR A 273 -3.40 1.26 17.56
N ARG A 274 -2.96 0.26 18.32
CA ARG A 274 -3.23 0.20 19.76
C ARG A 274 -2.61 1.37 20.53
N LYS A 275 -1.51 1.95 20.03
CA LYS A 275 -0.76 3.02 20.68
C LYS A 275 -1.26 4.41 20.35
N GLY A 276 -1.79 4.63 19.15
CA GLY A 276 -2.16 5.98 18.72
C GLY A 276 -2.92 6.03 17.41
N ILE A 277 -3.41 7.22 17.10
CA ILE A 277 -4.16 7.54 15.89
C ILE A 277 -3.18 7.79 14.75
N THR A 278 -3.45 7.21 13.59
CA THR A 278 -2.66 7.39 12.37
C THR A 278 -3.35 8.31 11.36
N ALA A 279 -4.67 8.36 11.36
CA ALA A 279 -5.44 9.29 10.53
C ALA A 279 -6.78 9.62 11.16
N LEU A 280 -7.24 10.83 10.89
CA LEU A 280 -8.49 11.36 11.39
C LEU A 280 -9.13 12.21 10.31
N GLN A 281 -10.43 12.03 10.10
CA GLN A 281 -11.26 12.90 9.27
C GLN A 281 -12.58 13.17 10.00
N MET A 282 -12.98 14.41 10.02
CA MET A 282 -14.22 14.85 10.65
C MET A 282 -15.02 15.70 9.67
N ASP A 283 -16.29 15.42 9.53
CA ASP A 283 -17.26 16.23 8.82
C ASP A 283 -18.33 16.69 9.80
N ILE A 284 -18.45 18.00 10.00
CA ILE A 284 -19.38 18.63 10.95
C ILE A 284 -20.44 19.36 10.17
N LYS A 285 -21.70 18.98 10.36
CA LYS A 285 -22.88 19.56 9.69
C LYS A 285 -23.56 20.64 10.50
N ILE A 286 -23.10 20.88 11.74
CA ILE A 286 -23.57 21.91 12.67
C ILE A 286 -22.47 22.96 12.91
N LYS A 287 -22.76 24.01 13.68
CA LYS A 287 -21.83 25.14 13.89
C LYS A 287 -20.50 24.76 14.57
N GLY A 288 -20.41 23.62 15.15
CA GLY A 288 -19.21 23.09 15.81
C GLY A 288 -19.56 22.11 16.90
N ILE A 289 -18.53 21.47 17.45
CA ILE A 289 -18.66 20.54 18.58
C ILE A 289 -17.85 21.05 19.77
N THR A 290 -18.25 20.67 20.98
CA THR A 290 -17.50 21.00 22.19
C THR A 290 -16.28 20.12 22.35
N LYS A 291 -15.30 20.60 23.11
CA LYS A 291 -14.12 19.82 23.49
C LYS A 291 -14.50 18.52 24.21
N ASN A 292 -15.55 18.53 25.02
CA ASN A 292 -16.02 17.34 25.74
C ASN A 292 -16.58 16.30 24.77
N ILE A 293 -17.42 16.67 23.83
CA ILE A 293 -17.95 15.76 22.80
C ILE A 293 -16.81 15.13 22.00
N PHE A 294 -15.83 15.93 21.59
CA PHE A 294 -14.66 15.43 20.86
C PHE A 294 -13.86 14.41 21.68
N LYS A 295 -13.64 14.71 22.95
CA LYS A 295 -12.93 13.81 23.88
C LYS A 295 -13.67 12.49 24.09
N GLU A 296 -14.98 12.56 24.28
CA GLU A 296 -15.83 11.35 24.41
C GLU A 296 -15.84 10.52 23.13
N ALA A 297 -15.95 11.16 21.98
CA ALA A 297 -15.92 10.50 20.66
C ALA A 297 -14.59 9.77 20.44
N LEU A 298 -13.47 10.41 20.77
CA LEU A 298 -12.15 9.79 20.67
C LEU A 298 -11.99 8.57 21.60
N ALA A 299 -12.47 8.68 22.85
CA ALA A 299 -12.40 7.58 23.81
C ALA A 299 -13.26 6.40 23.36
N GLN A 300 -14.47 6.65 22.88
CA GLN A 300 -15.38 5.63 22.37
C GLN A 300 -14.84 4.98 21.10
N ALA A 301 -14.26 5.76 20.20
CA ALA A 301 -13.58 5.26 19.01
C ALA A 301 -12.36 4.38 19.33
N LYS A 302 -11.60 4.73 20.35
CA LYS A 302 -10.47 3.89 20.82
C LYS A 302 -10.93 2.50 21.23
N THR A 303 -11.98 2.41 22.03
CA THR A 303 -12.56 1.12 22.46
C THR A 303 -12.99 0.29 21.24
N ALA A 304 -13.67 0.90 20.28
CA ALA A 304 -14.08 0.25 19.05
C ALA A 304 -12.89 -0.26 18.22
N ARG A 305 -11.85 0.55 18.06
CA ARG A 305 -10.64 0.15 17.33
C ARG A 305 -9.92 -1.04 17.98
N MET A 306 -9.85 -1.08 19.32
CA MET A 306 -9.29 -2.23 20.03
C MET A 306 -10.06 -3.51 19.76
N GLU A 307 -11.39 -3.46 19.78
CA GLU A 307 -12.25 -4.60 19.44
C GLU A 307 -12.05 -5.09 18.01
N ILE A 308 -11.96 -4.18 17.04
CA ILE A 308 -11.70 -4.51 15.64
C ILE A 308 -10.30 -5.13 15.48
N LEU A 309 -9.28 -4.55 16.12
CA LEU A 309 -7.92 -5.09 16.10
C LEU A 309 -7.85 -6.50 16.68
N ASP A 310 -8.61 -6.80 17.73
CA ASP A 310 -8.68 -8.15 18.32
C ASP A 310 -9.23 -9.16 17.31
N VAL A 311 -10.25 -8.79 16.52
CA VAL A 311 -10.80 -9.65 15.46
C VAL A 311 -9.80 -9.82 14.31
N MET A 312 -9.16 -8.75 13.88
CA MET A 312 -8.15 -8.81 12.81
C MET A 312 -6.95 -9.68 13.21
N GLU A 313 -6.48 -9.57 14.45
CA GLU A 313 -5.34 -10.33 14.97
C GLU A 313 -5.63 -11.83 15.10
N LYS A 314 -6.88 -12.24 15.32
CA LYS A 314 -7.28 -13.66 15.25
C LYS A 314 -7.07 -14.26 13.88
N GLU A 315 -7.27 -13.49 12.83
CA GLU A 315 -7.06 -13.93 11.45
C GLU A 315 -5.58 -13.86 11.05
N ILE A 316 -4.92 -12.76 11.36
CA ILE A 316 -3.48 -12.55 11.15
C ILE A 316 -2.93 -11.62 12.24
N ALA A 317 -2.07 -12.16 13.11
CA ALA A 317 -1.50 -11.42 14.25
C ALA A 317 -0.26 -10.61 13.86
N GLU A 318 0.56 -11.14 12.96
CA GLU A 318 1.81 -10.54 12.52
C GLU A 318 1.96 -10.63 11.00
N PRO A 319 2.72 -9.72 10.38
CA PRO A 319 3.08 -9.85 8.98
C PRO A 319 3.74 -11.19 8.68
N ARG A 320 3.43 -11.78 7.53
CA ARG A 320 4.09 -13.00 7.09
C ARG A 320 5.58 -12.76 6.91
N LYS A 321 6.38 -13.75 7.28
CA LYS A 321 7.83 -13.72 7.10
C LYS A 321 8.25 -14.02 5.66
N GLU A 322 7.50 -14.87 4.99
CA GLU A 322 7.74 -15.27 3.61
C GLU A 322 6.76 -14.58 2.66
N LEU A 323 7.29 -14.11 1.54
CA LEU A 323 6.49 -13.53 0.48
C LEU A 323 5.74 -14.61 -0.31
N SER A 324 4.65 -14.21 -0.98
CA SER A 324 3.97 -15.07 -1.95
C SER A 324 4.94 -15.60 -3.00
N PRO A 325 4.76 -16.84 -3.50
CA PRO A 325 5.54 -17.35 -4.62
C PRO A 325 5.49 -16.47 -5.88
N TYR A 326 4.41 -15.71 -6.03
CA TYR A 326 4.20 -14.80 -7.15
C TYR A 326 4.80 -13.41 -6.93
N ALA A 327 5.17 -13.07 -5.70
CA ALA A 327 5.81 -11.79 -5.40
C ALA A 327 7.29 -11.82 -5.82
N PRO A 328 7.84 -10.69 -6.31
CA PRO A 328 9.25 -10.60 -6.61
C PRO A 328 10.08 -10.72 -5.31
N LYS A 329 11.08 -11.61 -5.33
CA LYS A 329 12.08 -11.70 -4.27
C LYS A 329 13.19 -10.70 -4.55
N ILE A 330 13.96 -10.36 -3.54
CA ILE A 330 15.06 -9.43 -3.64
C ILE A 330 16.36 -10.04 -3.11
N LYS A 331 17.47 -9.65 -3.72
CA LYS A 331 18.80 -9.67 -3.12
C LYS A 331 19.50 -8.35 -3.40
N THR A 332 20.33 -7.94 -2.47
CA THR A 332 21.09 -6.72 -2.55
C THR A 332 22.57 -7.00 -2.58
N MET A 333 23.32 -6.12 -3.23
CA MET A 333 24.77 -6.09 -3.13
C MET A 333 25.25 -4.64 -3.09
N GLN A 334 26.42 -4.42 -2.50
CA GLN A 334 27.06 -3.11 -2.48
C GLN A 334 28.21 -3.09 -3.48
N ILE A 335 28.22 -2.10 -4.35
CA ILE A 335 29.32 -1.84 -5.29
C ILE A 335 29.93 -0.48 -5.02
N ASN A 336 31.16 -0.28 -5.51
CA ASN A 336 31.77 1.04 -5.51
C ASN A 336 30.95 1.99 -6.42
N PRO A 337 30.48 3.15 -5.92
CA PRO A 337 29.72 4.12 -6.72
C PRO A 337 30.40 4.53 -8.03
N ASP A 338 31.73 4.58 -8.07
CA ASP A 338 32.49 4.89 -9.27
C ASP A 338 32.32 3.85 -10.39
N LYS A 339 31.90 2.65 -10.04
CA LYS A 339 31.65 1.53 -10.97
C LYS A 339 30.22 1.48 -11.52
N ILE A 340 29.31 2.29 -11.02
CA ILE A 340 27.91 2.35 -11.50
C ILE A 340 27.86 2.56 -13.01
N LYS A 341 28.68 3.48 -13.53
CA LYS A 341 28.77 3.76 -14.97
C LYS A 341 29.20 2.54 -15.80
N ASP A 342 30.04 1.66 -15.23
CA ASP A 342 30.51 0.46 -15.91
C ASP A 342 29.42 -0.62 -15.94
N VAL A 343 28.63 -0.72 -14.88
CA VAL A 343 27.48 -1.64 -14.79
C VAL A 343 26.36 -1.23 -15.75
N ILE A 344 26.09 0.07 -15.86
CA ILE A 344 25.10 0.60 -16.81
C ILE A 344 25.62 0.45 -18.24
N GLY A 345 26.88 0.79 -18.46
CA GLY A 345 27.51 0.79 -19.77
C GLY A 345 27.08 1.99 -20.63
N ARG A 346 27.71 2.13 -21.79
CA ARG A 346 27.40 3.21 -22.74
C ARG A 346 25.97 3.07 -23.26
N GLY A 347 25.12 4.08 -22.99
CA GLY A 347 23.71 4.06 -23.39
C GLY A 347 22.89 2.94 -22.77
N GLY A 348 23.31 2.39 -21.63
CA GLY A 348 22.63 1.28 -20.94
C GLY A 348 22.91 -0.10 -21.53
N GLU A 349 23.91 -0.25 -22.40
CA GLU A 349 24.20 -1.52 -23.11
C GLU A 349 24.56 -2.66 -22.16
N MET A 350 25.39 -2.39 -21.14
CA MET A 350 25.83 -3.43 -20.21
C MET A 350 24.72 -3.92 -19.31
N ILE A 351 23.93 -3.01 -18.71
CA ILE A 351 22.79 -3.40 -17.86
C ILE A 351 21.72 -4.15 -18.66
N THR A 352 21.48 -3.74 -19.89
CA THR A 352 20.57 -4.44 -20.81
C THR A 352 21.07 -5.86 -21.04
N LYS A 353 22.34 -6.05 -21.36
CA LYS A 353 22.95 -7.37 -21.53
C LYS A 353 22.80 -8.25 -20.29
N ILE A 354 23.06 -7.70 -19.11
CA ILE A 354 22.91 -8.43 -17.84
C ILE A 354 21.47 -8.89 -17.64
N ILE A 355 20.49 -8.02 -17.87
CA ILE A 355 19.07 -8.36 -17.74
C ILE A 355 18.66 -9.47 -18.72
N LEU A 356 19.00 -9.35 -19.98
CA LEU A 356 18.61 -10.30 -21.00
C LEU A 356 19.25 -11.67 -20.80
N GLU A 357 20.55 -11.73 -20.53
CA GLU A 357 21.27 -12.99 -20.36
C GLU A 357 20.90 -13.71 -19.05
N SER A 358 20.76 -12.99 -17.94
CA SER A 358 20.39 -13.60 -16.66
C SER A 358 18.95 -14.14 -16.66
N SER A 359 18.04 -13.42 -17.30
CA SER A 359 16.63 -13.77 -17.34
C SER A 359 16.25 -14.71 -18.48
N GLY A 360 17.10 -14.83 -19.53
CA GLY A 360 16.81 -15.62 -20.72
C GLY A 360 15.67 -15.04 -21.57
N VAL A 361 15.50 -13.73 -21.57
CA VAL A 361 14.45 -13.01 -22.32
C VAL A 361 15.07 -12.17 -23.45
N ASN A 362 14.24 -11.71 -24.39
CA ASN A 362 14.67 -10.96 -25.55
C ASN A 362 14.52 -9.43 -25.41
N THR A 363 13.82 -8.97 -24.40
CA THR A 363 13.56 -7.54 -24.14
C THR A 363 13.54 -7.26 -22.63
N VAL A 364 14.02 -6.11 -22.22
CA VAL A 364 14.00 -5.65 -20.82
C VAL A 364 12.59 -5.41 -20.28
N ASN A 365 11.62 -5.24 -21.15
CA ASN A 365 10.21 -5.06 -20.80
C ASN A 365 9.43 -6.37 -20.70
N ASP A 366 10.11 -7.52 -20.90
CA ASP A 366 9.46 -8.81 -20.70
C ASP A 366 9.03 -8.98 -19.25
N LYS A 367 7.88 -9.60 -19.03
CA LYS A 367 7.34 -9.87 -17.67
C LYS A 367 8.26 -10.75 -16.82
N ASP A 368 9.06 -11.58 -17.47
CA ASP A 368 9.99 -12.52 -16.83
C ASP A 368 11.42 -11.95 -16.74
N ALA A 369 11.64 -10.68 -17.12
CA ALA A 369 12.92 -10.00 -16.97
C ALA A 369 13.20 -9.66 -15.51
N VAL A 370 14.45 -9.86 -15.06
CA VAL A 370 14.91 -9.37 -13.75
C VAL A 370 14.85 -7.84 -13.72
N LYS A 371 14.40 -7.27 -12.62
CA LYS A 371 14.44 -5.83 -12.36
C LYS A 371 15.68 -5.52 -11.54
N ILE A 372 16.43 -4.49 -11.92
CA ILE A 372 17.65 -4.08 -11.22
C ILE A 372 17.56 -2.59 -10.96
N ASP A 373 17.58 -2.20 -9.68
CA ASP A 373 17.69 -0.83 -9.24
C ASP A 373 19.11 -0.58 -8.71
N ILE A 374 19.72 0.53 -9.08
CA ILE A 374 21.05 0.96 -8.64
C ILE A 374 20.92 2.34 -8.03
N GLU A 375 21.22 2.42 -6.72
CA GLU A 375 21.21 3.67 -5.98
C GLU A 375 22.55 4.41 -6.14
N ASP A 376 22.55 5.71 -5.95
CA ASP A 376 23.74 6.56 -6.09
C ASP A 376 24.87 6.20 -5.11
N ASP A 377 24.54 5.58 -3.98
CA ASP A 377 25.51 5.10 -2.98
C ASP A 377 26.15 3.75 -3.34
N GLY A 378 25.78 3.18 -4.49
CA GLY A 378 26.27 1.89 -4.96
C GLY A 378 25.48 0.68 -4.49
N ARG A 379 24.34 0.86 -3.82
CA ARG A 379 23.42 -0.24 -3.47
C ARG A 379 22.72 -0.74 -4.71
N VAL A 380 22.89 -2.03 -5.02
CA VAL A 380 22.24 -2.72 -6.13
C VAL A 380 21.18 -3.65 -5.57
N ILE A 381 19.95 -3.57 -6.09
CA ILE A 381 18.82 -4.40 -5.69
C ILE A 381 18.30 -5.12 -6.92
N ALA A 382 18.27 -6.44 -6.90
CA ALA A 382 17.72 -7.26 -7.97
C ALA A 382 16.43 -7.93 -7.52
N TYR A 383 15.39 -7.87 -8.36
CA TYR A 383 14.04 -8.37 -8.12
C TYR A 383 13.66 -9.40 -9.16
N HIS A 384 13.25 -10.58 -8.73
CA HIS A 384 12.64 -11.61 -9.57
C HIS A 384 11.92 -12.64 -8.69
N THR A 385 10.99 -13.38 -9.26
CA THR A 385 10.32 -14.50 -8.56
C THR A 385 11.22 -15.70 -8.37
N ASP A 386 12.27 -15.85 -9.20
CA ASP A 386 13.27 -16.93 -9.17
C ASP A 386 14.62 -16.42 -8.65
N TYR A 387 15.05 -16.93 -7.50
CA TYR A 387 16.37 -16.59 -6.93
C TYR A 387 17.55 -16.97 -7.83
N ALA A 388 17.45 -18.02 -8.65
CA ALA A 388 18.52 -18.42 -9.56
C ALA A 388 18.82 -17.33 -10.60
N ILE A 389 17.78 -16.65 -11.08
CA ILE A 389 17.92 -15.52 -12.01
C ILE A 389 18.56 -14.31 -11.31
N ILE A 390 18.13 -14.01 -10.07
CA ILE A 390 18.73 -12.95 -9.26
C ILE A 390 20.22 -13.21 -9.04
N ASP A 391 20.59 -14.42 -8.64
CA ASP A 391 21.97 -14.82 -8.37
C ASP A 391 22.84 -14.70 -9.62
N LYS A 392 22.32 -15.11 -10.77
CA LYS A 392 23.02 -14.99 -12.05
C LYS A 392 23.25 -13.51 -12.44
N ALA A 393 22.22 -12.65 -12.25
CA ALA A 393 22.34 -11.23 -12.53
C ALA A 393 23.37 -10.55 -11.62
N LEU A 394 23.34 -10.83 -10.32
CA LEU A 394 24.30 -10.28 -9.36
C LEU A 394 25.71 -10.78 -9.60
N ALA A 395 25.88 -12.05 -9.98
CA ALA A 395 27.19 -12.59 -10.36
C ALA A 395 27.77 -11.88 -11.59
N MET A 396 26.94 -11.58 -12.59
CA MET A 396 27.37 -10.82 -13.78
C MET A 396 27.78 -9.38 -13.40
N ILE A 397 27.06 -8.73 -12.48
CA ILE A 397 27.44 -7.41 -11.97
C ILE A 397 28.76 -7.48 -11.21
N GLU A 398 28.95 -8.48 -10.37
CA GLU A 398 30.18 -8.69 -9.61
C GLU A 398 31.40 -8.82 -10.51
N GLU A 399 31.29 -9.54 -11.63
CA GLU A 399 32.37 -9.64 -12.63
C GLU A 399 32.73 -8.28 -13.25
N VAL A 400 31.73 -7.44 -13.54
CA VAL A 400 31.93 -6.10 -14.12
C VAL A 400 32.68 -5.16 -13.14
N VAL A 401 32.34 -5.24 -11.84
CA VAL A 401 32.91 -4.35 -10.80
C VAL A 401 34.11 -4.94 -10.09
N ARG A 402 34.49 -6.14 -10.44
CA ARG A 402 35.61 -6.84 -9.81
C ARG A 402 36.89 -6.02 -9.87
N GLU A 403 37.52 -5.84 -8.72
CA GLU A 403 38.74 -5.10 -8.55
C GLU A 403 39.83 -6.02 -8.00
N VAL A 404 41.08 -5.69 -8.36
CA VAL A 404 42.25 -6.40 -7.83
C VAL A 404 42.55 -5.93 -6.43
N GLU A 405 42.70 -6.86 -5.51
CA GLU A 405 43.15 -6.61 -4.15
C GLU A 405 44.69 -6.74 -4.08
N ILE A 406 45.37 -5.67 -3.71
CA ILE A 406 46.81 -5.69 -3.55
C ILE A 406 47.20 -6.64 -2.42
N GLY A 407 48.20 -7.49 -2.68
CA GLY A 407 48.67 -8.52 -1.77
C GLY A 407 47.97 -9.88 -1.90
N LYS A 408 46.90 -9.97 -2.69
CA LYS A 408 46.21 -11.24 -2.97
C LYS A 408 46.84 -12.00 -4.14
N VAL A 409 46.74 -13.32 -4.06
CA VAL A 409 47.23 -14.23 -5.08
C VAL A 409 46.15 -14.62 -6.06
N TYR A 410 46.44 -14.57 -7.35
CA TYR A 410 45.52 -14.88 -8.44
C TYR A 410 46.15 -15.88 -9.40
N THR A 411 45.33 -16.69 -10.05
CA THR A 411 45.72 -17.48 -11.22
C THR A 411 45.34 -16.70 -12.47
N GLY A 412 46.31 -16.45 -13.33
CA GLY A 412 46.11 -15.70 -14.57
C GLY A 412 46.73 -16.39 -15.77
N LYS A 413 46.31 -15.96 -16.96
CA LYS A 413 46.78 -16.52 -18.24
C LYS A 413 47.72 -15.53 -18.94
N VAL A 414 48.88 -16.03 -19.38
CA VAL A 414 49.83 -15.23 -20.17
C VAL A 414 49.22 -14.89 -21.52
N LYS A 415 49.06 -13.61 -21.80
CA LYS A 415 48.47 -13.08 -23.05
C LYS A 415 49.55 -12.68 -24.07
N THR A 416 50.52 -11.92 -23.63
CA THR A 416 51.65 -11.44 -24.48
C THR A 416 52.94 -11.54 -23.72
N ILE A 417 54.04 -11.74 -24.47
CA ILE A 417 55.40 -11.77 -23.94
C ILE A 417 56.21 -10.70 -24.64
N GLU A 418 56.86 -9.85 -23.84
CA GLU A 418 57.75 -8.80 -24.30
C GLU A 418 59.15 -9.00 -23.67
N ASP A 419 60.17 -8.31 -24.16
CA ASP A 419 61.51 -8.43 -23.61
C ASP A 419 61.67 -8.07 -22.14
N PHE A 420 60.81 -7.17 -21.66
CA PHE A 420 60.78 -6.69 -20.27
C PHE A 420 59.88 -7.47 -19.33
N GLY A 421 59.10 -8.40 -19.84
CA GLY A 421 58.18 -9.20 -19.05
C GLY A 421 57.03 -9.81 -19.84
N CYS A 422 56.00 -10.22 -19.15
CA CYS A 422 54.77 -10.71 -19.76
C CYS A 422 53.52 -10.05 -19.18
N PHE A 423 52.50 -9.92 -20.01
CA PHE A 423 51.18 -9.47 -19.60
C PHE A 423 50.31 -10.68 -19.27
N VAL A 424 49.75 -10.66 -18.09
CA VAL A 424 48.91 -11.74 -17.56
C VAL A 424 47.49 -11.24 -17.35
N GLU A 425 46.52 -11.91 -17.96
CA GLU A 425 45.12 -11.63 -17.77
C GLU A 425 44.62 -12.41 -16.56
N LEU A 426 44.11 -11.73 -15.55
CA LEU A 426 43.53 -12.33 -14.36
C LEU A 426 42.06 -12.72 -14.61
N TRP A 427 41.32 -11.87 -15.32
CA TRP A 427 39.99 -12.10 -15.87
C TRP A 427 39.78 -11.11 -17.05
N PRO A 428 38.73 -11.31 -17.87
CA PRO A 428 38.49 -10.41 -19.01
C PRO A 428 38.45 -8.93 -18.58
N GLY A 429 39.25 -8.13 -19.22
CA GLY A 429 39.41 -6.69 -18.92
C GLY A 429 40.39 -6.33 -17.79
N CYS A 430 40.98 -7.31 -17.13
CA CYS A 430 42.01 -7.08 -16.09
C CYS A 430 43.33 -7.75 -16.46
N GLU A 431 44.30 -6.95 -16.87
CA GLU A 431 45.63 -7.38 -17.19
C GLU A 431 46.67 -6.71 -16.30
N GLY A 432 47.72 -7.44 -15.97
CA GLY A 432 48.87 -6.92 -15.25
C GLY A 432 50.18 -7.32 -15.84
N LEU A 433 51.23 -6.55 -15.56
CA LEU A 433 52.60 -6.83 -15.99
C LEU A 433 53.32 -7.64 -14.93
N VAL A 434 53.87 -8.81 -15.33
CA VAL A 434 54.92 -9.51 -14.59
C VAL A 434 56.25 -9.13 -15.23
N HIS A 435 56.97 -8.20 -14.58
CA HIS A 435 58.30 -7.79 -15.05
C HIS A 435 59.22 -9.01 -15.05
N VAL A 436 60.20 -9.04 -15.96
CA VAL A 436 61.16 -10.17 -16.09
C VAL A 436 61.84 -10.50 -14.76
N SER A 437 62.11 -9.52 -13.92
CA SER A 437 62.67 -9.71 -12.58
C SER A 437 61.73 -10.35 -11.56
N GLN A 438 60.46 -10.43 -11.87
CA GLN A 438 59.41 -10.98 -11.01
C GLN A 438 58.81 -12.29 -11.52
N LEU A 439 59.44 -12.87 -12.56
CA LEU A 439 58.99 -14.14 -13.17
C LEU A 439 59.42 -15.38 -12.40
N ASP A 440 60.63 -15.38 -11.85
CA ASP A 440 61.19 -16.49 -11.11
C ASP A 440 62.11 -16.03 -9.98
N VAL A 441 62.35 -16.92 -9.04
CA VAL A 441 63.34 -16.72 -7.96
C VAL A 441 64.75 -16.59 -8.51
N LYS A 442 65.04 -17.30 -9.58
CA LYS A 442 66.32 -17.18 -10.32
C LYS A 442 66.25 -16.05 -11.33
N ARG A 443 67.45 -15.50 -11.66
CA ARG A 443 67.52 -14.49 -12.71
C ARG A 443 67.03 -15.06 -14.05
N VAL A 444 66.10 -14.34 -14.66
CA VAL A 444 65.55 -14.67 -15.98
C VAL A 444 66.08 -13.70 -17.01
N GLU A 445 66.67 -14.17 -18.08
CA GLU A 445 67.22 -13.32 -19.16
C GLU A 445 66.15 -12.96 -20.17
N LYS A 446 65.32 -13.95 -20.56
CA LYS A 446 64.20 -13.75 -21.48
C LYS A 446 62.93 -14.36 -20.86
N PRO A 447 61.81 -13.61 -20.84
CA PRO A 447 60.54 -14.11 -20.32
C PRO A 447 60.07 -15.42 -20.99
N SER A 448 60.35 -15.60 -22.26
CA SER A 448 60.03 -16.81 -23.04
C SER A 448 60.76 -18.08 -22.58
N ASP A 449 61.82 -17.95 -21.77
CA ASP A 449 62.51 -19.08 -21.18
C ASP A 449 61.74 -19.72 -20.02
N VAL A 450 60.79 -19.00 -19.43
CA VAL A 450 60.01 -19.42 -18.25
C VAL A 450 58.57 -19.67 -18.59
N VAL A 451 57.95 -18.81 -19.43
CA VAL A 451 56.52 -18.84 -19.73
C VAL A 451 56.25 -18.75 -21.24
N LYS A 452 55.14 -19.33 -21.66
CA LYS A 452 54.65 -19.25 -23.04
C LYS A 452 53.28 -18.59 -23.06
N VAL A 453 52.91 -17.98 -24.17
CA VAL A 453 51.56 -17.44 -24.38
C VAL A 453 50.52 -18.55 -24.20
N GLY A 454 49.52 -18.34 -23.37
CA GLY A 454 48.53 -19.29 -23.03
C GLY A 454 48.77 -20.07 -21.74
N ASP A 455 49.96 -19.96 -21.13
CA ASP A 455 50.26 -20.63 -19.86
C ASP A 455 49.44 -20.00 -18.72
N GLU A 456 48.98 -20.86 -17.82
CA GLU A 456 48.38 -20.45 -16.55
C GLU A 456 49.43 -20.32 -15.48
N ILE A 457 49.58 -19.16 -14.88
CA ILE A 457 50.54 -18.91 -13.81
C ILE A 457 49.85 -18.30 -12.59
N VAL A 458 50.43 -18.57 -11.41
CA VAL A 458 49.96 -18.01 -10.14
C VAL A 458 50.82 -16.79 -9.83
N VAL A 459 50.17 -15.66 -9.64
CA VAL A 459 50.79 -14.36 -9.42
C VAL A 459 50.18 -13.64 -8.24
N LYS A 460 50.93 -12.76 -7.60
CA LYS A 460 50.51 -11.89 -6.53
C LYS A 460 50.41 -10.45 -7.03
N ALA A 461 49.30 -9.79 -6.74
CA ALA A 461 49.14 -8.37 -7.03
C ALA A 461 50.02 -7.53 -6.07
N THR A 462 50.97 -6.79 -6.61
CA THR A 462 51.96 -6.04 -5.80
C THR A 462 51.68 -4.52 -5.73
N GLY A 463 50.91 -3.99 -6.66
CA GLY A 463 50.57 -2.57 -6.69
C GLY A 463 50.27 -2.08 -8.09
N PHE A 464 50.11 -0.76 -8.22
CA PHE A 464 49.93 -0.08 -9.49
C PHE A 464 51.11 0.83 -9.76
N ASP A 465 51.49 0.93 -11.03
CA ASP A 465 52.53 1.87 -11.43
C ASP A 465 52.00 3.33 -11.47
N LYS A 466 52.89 4.30 -11.77
CA LYS A 466 52.53 5.72 -11.87
C LYS A 466 51.50 6.03 -12.96
N ARG A 467 51.25 5.10 -13.88
CA ARG A 467 50.24 5.20 -14.96
C ARG A 467 48.95 4.44 -14.63
N GLY A 468 48.86 3.89 -13.42
CA GLY A 468 47.71 3.10 -13.00
C GLY A 468 47.65 1.67 -13.55
N LYS A 469 48.74 1.15 -14.12
CA LYS A 469 48.84 -0.21 -14.59
C LYS A 469 49.19 -1.17 -13.45
N LEU A 470 48.52 -2.33 -13.42
CA LEU A 470 48.71 -3.35 -12.41
C LEU A 470 50.04 -4.06 -12.55
N ASN A 471 50.78 -4.19 -11.45
CA ASN A 471 51.98 -4.98 -11.32
C ASN A 471 51.71 -6.28 -10.61
N LEU A 472 52.22 -7.38 -11.17
CA LEU A 472 52.09 -8.73 -10.67
C LEU A 472 53.45 -9.34 -10.43
N SER A 473 53.55 -10.28 -9.49
CA SER A 473 54.78 -11.01 -9.19
C SER A 473 54.53 -12.50 -9.05
N ARG A 474 55.12 -13.29 -9.91
CA ARG A 474 55.19 -14.76 -9.75
C ARG A 474 56.27 -15.12 -8.73
N LYS A 475 57.37 -14.37 -8.68
CA LYS A 475 58.49 -14.57 -7.75
C LYS A 475 58.06 -14.59 -6.30
N GLU A 476 57.21 -13.62 -5.86
CA GLU A 476 56.73 -13.54 -4.48
C GLU A 476 55.89 -14.75 -4.08
N VAL A 477 55.10 -15.33 -4.99
CA VAL A 477 54.36 -16.56 -4.76
C VAL A 477 55.29 -17.75 -4.57
N LEU A 478 56.31 -17.89 -5.42
CA LEU A 478 57.29 -18.95 -5.34
C LEU A 478 58.16 -18.87 -4.07
N MET A 479 58.50 -17.65 -3.60
CA MET A 479 59.25 -17.45 -2.36
C MET A 479 58.40 -17.80 -1.12
N GLY A 480 57.12 -17.41 -1.09
CA GLY A 480 56.21 -17.69 0.01
C GLY A 480 55.86 -19.19 0.14
N ASN A 481 56.01 -19.98 -0.92
CA ASN A 481 55.84 -21.44 -0.88
C ASN A 481 57.13 -22.14 -0.33
N LYS A 482 58.32 -21.55 -0.53
CA LYS A 482 59.54 -22.08 0.05
C LYS A 482 59.59 -21.97 1.57
N ASP A 483 59.12 -20.84 2.11
CA ASP A 483 59.03 -20.59 3.55
C ASP A 483 58.03 -21.50 4.27
N LYS A 484 57.09 -22.13 3.54
CA LYS A 484 56.13 -23.13 4.04
C LYS A 484 56.62 -24.56 3.99
N GLU A 485 57.62 -24.86 3.17
CA GLU A 485 58.24 -26.21 3.05
C GLU A 485 59.44 -26.35 4.02
N GLU A 486 59.98 -25.25 4.55
CA GLU A 486 61.11 -25.28 5.52
C GLU A 486 60.65 -25.13 7.00
N ASN A 487 59.35 -25.00 7.28
CA ASN A 487 58.75 -25.02 8.62
C ASN A 487 57.78 -26.21 8.75
#